data_53be27e916dc59c762969bd3745c6506
#
_entry.id   53be27e916dc59c762969bd3745c6506
#
_cell.length_a   1.000
_cell.length_b   1.000
_cell.length_c   1.000
_cell.angle_alpha   90.00
_cell.angle_beta   90.00
_cell.angle_gamma   90.00
#
_symmetry.space_group_name_H-M   'P 1'
#
loop_
_entity.id
_entity.type
_entity.pdbx_description
1 polymer ?
#
loop_
_entity_poly.entity_id
_entity_poly.type
_entity_poly.pdbx_seq_one_letter_code
_entity_poly.pdbx_strand_id
1 'polypeptide(L)'
;MNKDVVMRASFPIIVGAAILVGAASLPLRAADQSAVGLWEQVDEKSGKPESWFRIAEKNGIYEGTIVKMFLKPGDDPNWTCDKCEGDERGKPVLGLALIKGMHRSGNLYENGTIMDPRDGSVYKAKMTLSEDGKTLEVRGFLGFSLLGRSQYWNRLPDNAMAPAPSPAAAKAPPKKKQ
;
A
#
# COMPACT_ATOMS: atom_id res chain seq x y z
N MET A 1 -82.02 32.33 -44.66
CA MET A 1 -81.23 31.25 -45.30
C MET A 1 -79.81 31.72 -45.39
N ASN A 2 -79.02 31.45 -44.38
CA ASN A 2 -77.56 31.72 -44.39
C ASN A 2 -76.87 30.53 -43.77
N LYS A 3 -75.97 29.94 -44.50
CA LYS A 3 -75.15 28.80 -44.10
C LYS A 3 -73.86 29.35 -43.60
N ASP A 4 -73.63 29.27 -42.29
CA ASP A 4 -72.39 29.61 -41.70
C ASP A 4 -71.37 28.48 -41.87
N VAL A 5 -70.33 28.76 -42.64
CA VAL A 5 -69.22 27.85 -42.86
C VAL A 5 -68.24 28.04 -41.70
N VAL A 6 -68.17 27.06 -40.79
CA VAL A 6 -67.21 27.03 -39.72
C VAL A 6 -65.85 26.43 -40.23
N MET A 7 -64.85 27.27 -40.37
CA MET A 7 -63.50 26.90 -40.78
C MET A 7 -62.76 26.32 -39.55
N ARG A 8 -62.58 24.99 -39.53
CA ARG A 8 -61.79 24.32 -38.49
C ARG A 8 -60.27 24.43 -38.85
N ALA A 9 -59.57 25.26 -38.12
CA ALA A 9 -58.08 25.30 -38.15
C ALA A 9 -57.50 24.13 -37.37
N SER A 10 -56.88 23.18 -38.08
CA SER A 10 -56.13 22.08 -37.46
C SER A 10 -54.71 22.57 -37.16
N PHE A 11 -54.33 22.68 -35.87
CA PHE A 11 -52.98 22.90 -35.47
C PHE A 11 -52.26 21.54 -35.35
N PRO A 12 -51.07 21.36 -35.92
CA PRO A 12 -50.28 20.16 -35.70
C PRO A 12 -49.61 20.28 -34.35
N ILE A 13 -49.85 19.30 -33.47
CA ILE A 13 -49.14 19.10 -32.21
C ILE A 13 -47.78 18.51 -32.54
N ILE A 14 -46.72 19.32 -32.41
CA ILE A 14 -45.33 18.84 -32.47
C ILE A 14 -45.02 18.24 -31.12
N VAL A 15 -45.02 16.92 -31.03
CA VAL A 15 -44.54 16.17 -29.86
C VAL A 15 -43.00 16.17 -29.92
N GLY A 16 -42.38 17.06 -29.19
CA GLY A 16 -40.93 17.09 -28.99
C GLY A 16 -40.49 15.93 -28.08
N ALA A 17 -39.87 14.91 -28.68
CA ALA A 17 -39.23 13.86 -27.91
C ALA A 17 -37.94 14.41 -27.25
N ALA A 18 -37.98 14.70 -25.94
CA ALA A 18 -36.81 15.02 -25.17
C ALA A 18 -35.99 13.74 -24.93
N ILE A 19 -34.87 13.59 -25.64
CA ILE A 19 -33.91 12.51 -25.41
C ILE A 19 -33.09 12.88 -24.13
N LEU A 20 -33.45 12.28 -22.99
CA LEU A 20 -32.66 12.30 -21.77
C LEU A 20 -31.41 11.43 -21.98
N VAL A 21 -30.30 12.06 -22.34
CA VAL A 21 -28.97 11.42 -22.33
C VAL A 21 -28.58 11.23 -20.86
N GLY A 22 -28.90 10.05 -20.31
CA GLY A 22 -28.43 9.64 -19.00
C GLY A 22 -26.91 9.47 -19.03
N ALA A 23 -26.17 10.38 -18.42
CA ALA A 23 -24.75 10.20 -18.17
C ALA A 23 -24.56 9.02 -17.19
N ALA A 24 -24.27 7.84 -17.71
CA ALA A 24 -23.87 6.69 -16.90
C ALA A 24 -22.52 7.02 -16.25
N SER A 25 -22.55 7.46 -14.99
CA SER A 25 -21.36 7.58 -14.16
C SER A 25 -20.81 6.18 -13.93
N LEU A 26 -19.79 5.78 -14.68
CA LEU A 26 -19.04 4.56 -14.39
C LEU A 26 -18.43 4.74 -13.00
N PRO A 27 -18.63 3.80 -12.06
CA PRO A 27 -17.97 3.85 -10.78
C PRO A 27 -16.46 3.81 -11.07
N LEU A 28 -15.74 4.85 -10.66
CA LEU A 28 -14.29 4.85 -10.65
C LEU A 28 -13.89 3.72 -9.69
N ARG A 29 -13.54 2.56 -10.26
CA ARG A 29 -13.09 1.42 -9.48
C ARG A 29 -11.81 1.89 -8.78
N ALA A 30 -11.87 2.09 -7.46
CA ALA A 30 -10.68 2.31 -6.68
C ALA A 30 -9.69 1.21 -7.06
N ALA A 31 -8.49 1.59 -7.50
CA ALA A 31 -7.46 0.61 -7.84
C ALA A 31 -7.34 -0.33 -6.65
N ASP A 32 -7.36 -1.65 -6.92
CA ASP A 32 -7.28 -2.67 -5.88
C ASP A 32 -5.95 -2.49 -5.13
N GLN A 33 -6.02 -1.79 -4.01
CA GLN A 33 -4.85 -1.41 -3.26
C GLN A 33 -4.20 -2.67 -2.68
N SER A 34 -2.89 -2.78 -2.85
CA SER A 34 -2.11 -3.91 -2.38
C SER A 34 -1.13 -3.47 -1.29
N ALA A 35 -0.73 -4.41 -0.42
CA ALA A 35 0.36 -4.19 0.53
C ALA A 35 1.74 -4.07 -0.14
N VAL A 36 1.86 -4.36 -1.44
CA VAL A 36 3.11 -4.13 -2.19
C VAL A 36 3.52 -2.66 -2.08
N GLY A 37 4.79 -2.40 -1.79
CA GLY A 37 5.33 -1.06 -1.65
C GLY A 37 6.33 -0.93 -0.51
N LEU A 38 6.63 0.31 -0.15
CA LEU A 38 7.57 0.65 0.91
C LEU A 38 6.81 1.11 2.16
N TRP A 39 7.25 0.60 3.30
CA TRP A 39 6.58 0.80 4.59
C TRP A 39 7.57 1.23 5.66
N GLU A 40 7.16 2.19 6.49
CA GLU A 40 7.92 2.64 7.65
C GLU A 40 7.35 2.02 8.92
N GLN A 41 8.20 1.27 9.63
CA GLN A 41 7.97 0.85 10.99
C GLN A 41 8.45 1.93 11.93
N VAL A 42 7.62 2.27 12.91
CA VAL A 42 7.95 3.25 13.96
C VAL A 42 8.03 2.56 15.33
N ASP A 43 8.91 3.06 16.16
CA ASP A 43 8.99 2.68 17.58
C ASP A 43 7.74 3.17 18.29
N GLU A 44 6.97 2.27 18.89
CA GLU A 44 5.66 2.56 19.50
C GLU A 44 5.72 3.57 20.66
N LYS A 45 6.87 3.67 21.33
CA LYS A 45 7.05 4.55 22.49
C LYS A 45 7.45 5.96 22.09
N SER A 46 8.35 6.07 21.12
CA SER A 46 8.91 7.36 20.70
C SER A 46 8.29 7.93 19.43
N GLY A 47 7.57 7.10 18.65
CA GLY A 47 7.04 7.47 17.35
C GLY A 47 8.11 7.71 16.27
N LYS A 48 9.38 7.41 16.57
CA LYS A 48 10.49 7.61 15.63
C LYS A 48 10.60 6.44 14.65
N PRO A 49 11.04 6.68 13.41
CA PRO A 49 11.35 5.61 12.47
C PRO A 49 12.35 4.60 13.07
N GLU A 50 12.06 3.32 12.93
CA GLU A 50 12.93 2.22 13.38
C GLU A 50 13.51 1.46 12.19
N SER A 51 12.67 1.15 11.20
CA SER A 51 13.10 0.48 9.97
C SER A 51 12.14 0.73 8.82
N TRP A 52 12.62 0.50 7.59
CA TRP A 52 11.78 0.44 6.41
C TRP A 52 11.76 -0.96 5.84
N PHE A 53 10.57 -1.39 5.45
CA PHE A 53 10.32 -2.67 4.82
C PHE A 53 9.80 -2.48 3.40
N ARG A 54 10.27 -3.30 2.50
CA ARG A 54 9.67 -3.46 1.18
C ARG A 54 8.85 -4.74 1.16
N ILE A 55 7.55 -4.58 0.94
CA ILE A 55 6.67 -5.70 0.64
C ILE A 55 6.67 -5.91 -0.87
N ALA A 56 6.99 -7.12 -1.30
CA ALA A 56 6.96 -7.55 -2.69
C ALA A 56 6.01 -8.76 -2.85
N GLU A 57 5.46 -8.91 -4.04
CA GLU A 57 4.65 -10.07 -4.41
C GLU A 57 5.35 -10.85 -5.51
N LYS A 58 5.33 -12.17 -5.39
CA LYS A 58 5.79 -13.10 -6.41
C LYS A 58 4.88 -14.32 -6.43
N ASN A 59 4.21 -14.57 -7.54
CA ASN A 59 3.32 -15.73 -7.73
C ASN A 59 2.22 -15.85 -6.66
N GLY A 60 1.62 -14.73 -6.24
CA GLY A 60 0.59 -14.70 -5.21
C GLY A 60 1.10 -14.77 -3.77
N ILE A 61 2.40 -14.88 -3.57
CA ILE A 61 3.06 -14.90 -2.25
C ILE A 61 3.67 -13.53 -1.97
N TYR A 62 3.39 -13.00 -0.78
CA TYR A 62 3.91 -11.71 -0.34
C TYR A 62 5.02 -11.92 0.69
N GLU A 63 6.10 -11.18 0.53
CA GLU A 63 7.26 -11.20 1.42
C GLU A 63 7.66 -9.78 1.81
N GLY A 64 8.17 -9.61 3.03
CA GLY A 64 8.63 -8.32 3.57
C GLY A 64 10.11 -8.35 3.89
N THR A 65 10.89 -7.55 3.17
CA THR A 65 12.34 -7.41 3.34
C THR A 65 12.67 -6.10 4.03
N ILE A 66 13.53 -6.14 5.05
CA ILE A 66 14.07 -4.93 5.67
C ILE A 66 15.07 -4.26 4.73
N VAL A 67 14.80 -3.00 4.34
CA VAL A 67 15.60 -2.26 3.34
C VAL A 67 16.31 -1.05 3.91
N LYS A 68 15.97 -0.64 5.13
CA LYS A 68 16.63 0.43 5.86
C LYS A 68 16.46 0.24 7.36
N MET A 69 17.48 0.55 8.13
CA MET A 69 17.44 0.60 9.59
C MET A 69 17.85 2.00 10.07
N PHE A 70 17.19 2.49 11.13
CA PHE A 70 17.52 3.76 11.79
C PHE A 70 18.24 3.46 13.09
N LEU A 71 19.55 3.40 13.01
CA LEU A 71 20.41 3.01 14.12
C LEU A 71 20.40 4.06 15.23
N LYS A 72 20.35 3.60 16.47
CA LYS A 72 20.52 4.42 17.67
C LYS A 72 22.00 4.45 18.06
N PRO A 73 22.44 5.42 18.87
CA PRO A 73 23.81 5.41 19.40
C PRO A 73 24.12 4.09 20.11
N GLY A 74 25.15 3.40 19.65
CA GLY A 74 25.56 2.09 20.16
C GLY A 74 25.07 0.88 19.38
N ASP A 75 24.18 1.06 18.40
CA ASP A 75 23.77 -0.03 17.52
C ASP A 75 24.90 -0.40 16.55
N ASP A 76 25.00 -1.68 16.21
CA ASP A 76 25.94 -2.18 15.20
C ASP A 76 25.38 -1.97 13.78
N PRO A 77 26.03 -1.18 12.92
CA PRO A 77 25.60 -0.99 11.54
C PRO A 77 25.71 -2.26 10.68
N ASN A 78 26.52 -3.23 11.11
CA ASN A 78 26.70 -4.52 10.44
C ASN A 78 25.96 -5.65 11.17
N TRP A 79 24.90 -5.33 11.90
CA TRP A 79 24.14 -6.31 12.64
C TRP A 79 23.74 -7.51 11.79
N THR A 80 24.12 -8.71 12.28
CA THR A 80 23.85 -10.00 11.66
C THR A 80 22.83 -10.80 12.48
N CYS A 81 22.09 -11.67 11.83
CA CYS A 81 21.10 -12.52 12.50
C CYS A 81 21.75 -13.78 13.07
N ASP A 82 22.55 -13.64 14.13
CA ASP A 82 23.33 -14.75 14.68
C ASP A 82 22.48 -15.83 15.34
N LYS A 83 21.27 -15.46 15.79
CA LYS A 83 20.30 -16.38 16.42
C LYS A 83 19.28 -16.94 15.46
N CYS A 84 19.31 -16.53 14.19
CA CYS A 84 18.48 -17.14 13.15
C CYS A 84 18.85 -18.59 12.89
N GLU A 85 17.94 -19.36 12.35
CA GLU A 85 18.15 -20.74 11.96
C GLU A 85 18.36 -20.87 10.43
N GLY A 86 18.90 -22.04 10.03
CA GLY A 86 19.10 -22.38 8.63
C GLY A 86 19.98 -21.39 7.86
N ASP A 87 19.60 -21.12 6.63
CA ASP A 87 20.37 -20.26 5.72
C ASP A 87 20.41 -18.78 6.11
N GLU A 88 19.65 -18.37 7.11
CA GLU A 88 19.57 -16.98 7.54
C GLU A 88 20.54 -16.64 8.67
N ARG A 89 21.09 -17.67 9.31
CA ARG A 89 22.06 -17.50 10.39
C ARG A 89 23.30 -16.76 9.89
N GLY A 90 23.66 -15.69 10.61
CA GLY A 90 24.84 -14.87 10.33
C GLY A 90 24.71 -13.96 9.11
N LYS A 91 23.56 -13.95 8.44
CA LYS A 91 23.33 -12.96 7.36
C LYS A 91 23.08 -11.57 7.92
N PRO A 92 23.48 -10.51 7.20
CA PRO A 92 23.10 -9.15 7.57
C PRO A 92 21.59 -9.02 7.69
N VAL A 93 21.13 -8.38 8.77
CA VAL A 93 19.69 -8.12 8.96
C VAL A 93 19.17 -7.18 7.90
N LEU A 94 19.96 -6.19 7.49
CA LEU A 94 19.63 -5.37 6.33
C LEU A 94 19.62 -6.22 5.04
N GLY A 95 18.50 -6.27 4.36
CA GLY A 95 18.26 -7.10 3.19
C GLY A 95 17.63 -8.47 3.48
N LEU A 96 17.38 -8.79 4.76
CA LEU A 96 16.77 -10.06 5.15
C LEU A 96 15.24 -10.00 4.99
N ALA A 97 14.65 -11.04 4.41
CA ALA A 97 13.21 -11.22 4.36
C ALA A 97 12.70 -11.71 5.71
N LEU A 98 12.11 -10.82 6.51
CA LEU A 98 11.59 -11.13 7.84
C LEU A 98 10.13 -11.58 7.80
N ILE A 99 9.33 -11.14 6.81
CA ILE A 99 7.96 -11.61 6.58
C ILE A 99 7.98 -12.52 5.37
N LYS A 100 7.38 -13.72 5.50
CA LYS A 100 7.41 -14.73 4.45
C LYS A 100 6.07 -15.46 4.31
N GLY A 101 5.81 -15.90 3.07
CA GLY A 101 4.72 -16.84 2.80
C GLY A 101 3.32 -16.27 3.02
N MET A 102 3.12 -14.97 2.92
CA MET A 102 1.80 -14.35 3.13
C MET A 102 0.92 -14.53 1.89
N HIS A 103 -0.33 -14.93 2.09
CA HIS A 103 -1.35 -15.05 1.05
C HIS A 103 -2.41 -13.99 1.23
N ARG A 104 -2.83 -13.35 0.13
CA ARG A 104 -3.80 -12.26 0.14
C ARG A 104 -5.24 -12.75 0.03
N SER A 105 -6.13 -12.20 0.86
CA SER A 105 -7.57 -12.29 0.77
C SER A 105 -8.19 -10.91 1.01
N GLY A 106 -8.49 -10.15 -0.05
CA GLY A 106 -8.92 -8.76 0.05
C GLY A 106 -7.82 -7.87 0.66
N ASN A 107 -8.12 -7.23 1.78
CA ASN A 107 -7.16 -6.41 2.54
C ASN A 107 -6.39 -7.20 3.61
N LEU A 108 -6.72 -8.48 3.79
CA LEU A 108 -6.04 -9.38 4.72
C LEU A 108 -4.95 -10.18 4.01
N TYR A 109 -3.80 -10.32 4.66
CA TYR A 109 -2.67 -11.17 4.26
C TYR A 109 -2.39 -12.11 5.42
N GLU A 110 -2.42 -13.42 5.18
CA GLU A 110 -2.34 -14.43 6.24
C GLU A 110 -1.61 -15.69 5.80
N ASN A 111 -1.54 -16.68 6.71
CA ASN A 111 -0.89 -17.96 6.51
C ASN A 111 0.63 -17.90 6.32
N GLY A 112 1.25 -16.77 6.62
CA GLY A 112 2.69 -16.58 6.60
C GLY A 112 3.30 -16.48 8.00
N THR A 113 4.56 -16.09 8.02
CA THR A 113 5.37 -15.95 9.24
C THR A 113 6.10 -14.61 9.27
N ILE A 114 6.45 -14.18 10.49
CA ILE A 114 7.37 -13.08 10.74
C ILE A 114 8.46 -13.53 11.69
N MET A 115 9.70 -13.20 11.40
CA MET A 115 10.86 -13.50 12.22
C MET A 115 11.36 -12.26 12.95
N ASP A 116 11.69 -12.41 14.24
CA ASP A 116 12.40 -11.39 15.00
C ASP A 116 13.91 -11.67 14.90
N PRO A 117 14.69 -10.80 14.24
CA PRO A 117 16.12 -11.05 14.06
C PRO A 117 16.95 -10.86 15.35
N ARG A 118 16.35 -10.33 16.43
CA ARG A 118 17.02 -10.15 17.72
C ARG A 118 17.24 -11.44 18.47
N ASP A 119 16.34 -12.39 18.30
CA ASP A 119 16.38 -13.67 18.99
C ASP A 119 16.17 -14.88 18.07
N GLY A 120 15.90 -14.66 16.78
CA GLY A 120 15.64 -15.70 15.79
C GLY A 120 14.25 -16.33 15.87
N SER A 121 13.38 -15.83 16.75
CA SER A 121 12.04 -16.38 16.94
C SER A 121 11.16 -16.17 15.72
N VAL A 122 10.45 -17.21 15.30
CA VAL A 122 9.52 -17.15 14.16
C VAL A 122 8.09 -17.28 14.69
N TYR A 123 7.26 -16.32 14.32
CA TYR A 123 5.85 -16.23 14.69
C TYR A 123 4.97 -16.44 13.47
N LYS A 124 3.77 -16.99 13.66
CA LYS A 124 2.71 -16.87 12.66
C LYS A 124 2.41 -15.39 12.45
N ALA A 125 2.12 -14.99 11.22
CA ALA A 125 1.84 -13.59 10.91
C ALA A 125 0.55 -13.42 10.14
N LYS A 126 -0.07 -12.25 10.35
CA LYS A 126 -1.06 -11.68 9.47
C LYS A 126 -0.78 -10.20 9.29
N MET A 127 -1.16 -9.67 8.14
CA MET A 127 -1.14 -8.23 7.86
C MET A 127 -2.52 -7.80 7.41
N THR A 128 -2.94 -6.60 7.81
CA THR A 128 -4.21 -5.99 7.39
C THR A 128 -3.93 -4.61 6.80
N LEU A 129 -4.27 -4.44 5.53
CA LEU A 129 -4.16 -3.15 4.86
C LEU A 129 -5.38 -2.30 5.19
N SER A 130 -5.18 -1.04 5.60
CA SER A 130 -6.28 -0.09 5.79
C SER A 130 -7.01 0.19 4.46
N GLU A 131 -8.28 0.59 4.55
CA GLU A 131 -9.11 0.88 3.36
C GLU A 131 -8.53 1.99 2.48
N ASP A 132 -7.84 2.96 3.07
CA ASP A 132 -7.16 4.04 2.35
C ASP A 132 -5.76 3.66 1.85
N GLY A 133 -5.31 2.43 2.14
CA GLY A 133 -4.01 1.89 1.74
C GLY A 133 -2.80 2.53 2.39
N LYS A 134 -2.97 3.36 3.42
CA LYS A 134 -1.87 4.15 4.01
C LYS A 134 -1.24 3.50 5.23
N THR A 135 -1.96 2.59 5.88
CA THR A 135 -1.48 1.89 7.08
C THR A 135 -1.52 0.38 6.86
N LEU A 136 -0.49 -0.30 7.30
CA LEU A 136 -0.41 -1.75 7.33
C LEU A 136 -0.26 -2.21 8.78
N GLU A 137 -1.29 -2.86 9.33
CA GLU A 137 -1.16 -3.57 10.59
C GLU A 137 -0.39 -4.87 10.32
N VAL A 138 0.71 -5.07 11.01
CA VAL A 138 1.51 -6.31 10.99
C VAL A 138 1.42 -6.95 12.36
N ARG A 139 0.85 -8.17 12.44
CA ARG A 139 0.63 -8.89 13.68
C ARG A 139 1.36 -10.21 13.67
N GLY A 140 2.31 -10.38 14.62
CA GLY A 140 2.95 -11.65 14.95
C GLY A 140 2.26 -12.31 16.14
N PHE A 141 2.09 -13.66 16.12
CA PHE A 141 1.43 -14.39 17.19
C PHE A 141 1.91 -15.84 17.30
N LEU A 142 1.74 -16.43 18.49
CA LEU A 142 1.95 -17.85 18.77
C LEU A 142 0.60 -18.54 18.95
N GLY A 143 0.37 -19.65 18.25
CA GLY A 143 -0.87 -20.41 18.35
C GLY A 143 -2.06 -19.64 17.79
N PHE A 144 -2.81 -18.94 18.66
CA PHE A 144 -4.01 -18.18 18.29
C PHE A 144 -3.67 -16.70 18.14
N SER A 145 -4.28 -16.04 17.15
CA SER A 145 -4.00 -14.62 16.86
C SER A 145 -4.32 -13.65 18.00
N LEU A 146 -5.12 -14.05 18.99
CA LEU A 146 -5.40 -13.25 20.20
C LEU A 146 -4.15 -13.05 21.07
N LEU A 147 -3.22 -14.02 21.07
CA LEU A 147 -1.96 -13.98 21.81
C LEU A 147 -0.83 -13.45 20.93
N GLY A 148 -0.99 -12.25 20.40
CA GLY A 148 -0.03 -11.66 19.49
C GLY A 148 0.18 -10.17 19.76
N ARG A 149 1.21 -9.63 19.09
CA ARG A 149 1.52 -8.20 19.10
C ARG A 149 1.34 -7.62 17.71
N SER A 150 0.67 -6.49 17.61
CA SER A 150 0.49 -5.73 16.38
C SER A 150 1.44 -4.54 16.36
N GLN A 151 1.91 -4.21 15.18
CA GLN A 151 2.60 -2.96 14.85
C GLN A 151 1.87 -2.31 13.68
N TYR A 152 1.89 -0.98 13.62
CA TYR A 152 1.25 -0.21 12.55
C TYR A 152 2.34 0.50 11.75
N TRP A 153 2.43 0.14 10.47
CA TRP A 153 3.43 0.68 9.56
C TRP A 153 2.79 1.71 8.63
N ASN A 154 3.49 2.79 8.38
CA ASN A 154 3.04 3.85 7.49
C ASN A 154 3.55 3.62 6.07
N ARG A 155 2.68 3.78 5.07
CA ARG A 155 3.09 3.69 3.67
C ARG A 155 4.00 4.87 3.31
N LEU A 156 5.11 4.55 2.69
CA LEU A 156 6.02 5.53 2.11
C LEU A 156 5.83 5.63 0.60
N PRO A 157 6.17 6.79 -0.01
CA PRO A 157 6.28 6.88 -1.46
C PRO A 157 7.33 5.89 -2.00
N ASP A 158 7.07 5.27 -3.15
CA ASP A 158 8.00 4.27 -3.73
C ASP A 158 9.39 4.84 -4.02
N ASN A 159 9.48 6.15 -4.25
CA ASN A 159 10.73 6.87 -4.47
C ASN A 159 11.42 7.34 -3.19
N ALA A 160 10.92 7.04 -1.99
CA ALA A 160 11.53 7.48 -0.73
C ALA A 160 12.98 6.98 -0.55
N MET A 161 13.35 5.86 -1.21
CA MET A 161 14.71 5.35 -1.23
C MET A 161 15.58 5.92 -2.36
N ALA A 162 15.00 6.71 -3.27
CA ALA A 162 15.79 7.37 -4.30
C ALA A 162 16.74 8.40 -3.66
N PRO A 163 17.96 8.57 -4.16
CA PRO A 163 18.82 9.65 -3.72
C PRO A 163 18.07 10.99 -3.81
N ALA A 164 18.20 11.83 -2.78
CA ALA A 164 17.65 13.18 -2.85
C ALA A 164 18.12 13.85 -4.14
N PRO A 165 17.25 14.55 -4.89
CA PRO A 165 17.67 15.25 -6.11
C PRO A 165 18.83 16.17 -5.75
N SER A 166 19.96 16.01 -6.47
CA SER A 166 21.14 16.82 -6.24
C SER A 166 20.76 18.32 -6.38
N PRO A 167 21.22 19.19 -5.48
CA PRO A 167 20.96 20.65 -5.59
C PRO A 167 21.33 21.25 -6.95
N ALA A 168 22.19 20.58 -7.73
CA ALA A 168 22.56 20.98 -9.08
C ALA A 168 21.42 20.84 -10.12
N ALA A 169 20.46 19.91 -9.90
CA ALA A 169 19.34 19.72 -10.82
C ALA A 169 18.25 20.81 -10.70
N ALA A 170 18.19 21.51 -9.59
CA ALA A 170 17.20 22.57 -9.32
C ALA A 170 17.52 23.92 -10.00
N LYS A 171 18.69 24.08 -10.66
CA LYS A 171 19.16 25.34 -11.25
C LYS A 171 19.15 25.38 -12.78
N ALA A 172 18.56 24.43 -13.48
CA ALA A 172 18.46 24.50 -14.92
C ALA A 172 17.30 25.45 -15.32
N PRO A 173 17.55 26.60 -15.97
CA PRO A 173 16.47 27.48 -16.44
C PRO A 173 15.71 26.80 -17.58
N PRO A 174 14.40 27.10 -17.75
CA PRO A 174 13.60 26.49 -18.81
C PRO A 174 14.17 26.85 -20.18
N LYS A 175 14.46 25.86 -21.01
CA LYS A 175 14.86 26.06 -22.40
C LYS A 175 13.72 26.77 -23.14
N LYS A 176 13.96 28.02 -23.55
CA LYS A 176 13.06 28.76 -24.45
C LYS A 176 12.98 27.97 -25.76
N LYS A 177 11.75 27.58 -26.13
CA LYS A 177 11.46 27.09 -27.49
C LYS A 177 11.65 28.30 -28.48
N GLN A 178 12.53 28.13 -29.43
CA GLN A 178 12.54 28.92 -30.66
C GLN A 178 11.51 28.35 -31.63
#